data_6cd75270c3b88a1b1a811050feb8b3ea
#
_entry.id   6cd75270c3b88a1b1a811050feb8b3ea
#
_cell.length_a   1.000
_cell.length_b   1.000
_cell.length_c   1.000
_cell.angle_alpha   90.00
_cell.angle_beta   90.00
_cell.angle_gamma   90.00
#
_symmetry.space_group_name_H-M   'P 1'
#
loop_
_entity.id
_entity.type
_entity.pdbx_description
1 polymer ?
#
loop_
_entity_poly.entity_id
_entity_poly.type
_entity_poly.pdbx_seq_one_letter_code
_entity_poly.pdbx_strand_id
1 'polypeptide(L)'
;MTKEKSGFQDKTAKGELVVGSIIATIIAITPYLFQLWEGVPDTKTWDTFFGLYSSNYYDTVQVLMWTLLGKIVPFILLLLWMFTCRHWWYHALIVPIAMYTFQIVEVINDEVVFTEEVDFLFLLPILAVVIPSIYLIRAQMFNKITNVDKSMEELEAEFKIKPKSFMGKLNDYF
;
A
#
# COMPACT_ATOMS: atom_id res chain seq x y z
N MET A 1 24.17 28.65 -13.36
CA MET A 1 23.59 28.10 -12.12
C MET A 1 22.10 27.69 -12.20
N THR A 2 21.34 28.09 -13.20
CA THR A 2 19.90 27.79 -13.41
C THR A 2 19.62 26.40 -14.02
N LYS A 3 20.56 25.78 -14.72
CA LYS A 3 20.37 24.49 -15.42
C LYS A 3 20.36 23.27 -14.51
N GLU A 4 21.05 23.32 -13.37
CA GLU A 4 21.15 22.18 -12.43
C GLU A 4 19.90 22.02 -11.58
N LYS A 5 19.28 23.14 -11.16
CA LYS A 5 17.99 23.13 -10.42
C LYS A 5 16.84 22.57 -11.26
N SER A 6 16.80 22.85 -12.57
CA SER A 6 15.77 22.32 -13.47
C SER A 6 15.88 20.81 -13.63
N GLY A 7 17.08 20.25 -13.66
CA GLY A 7 17.30 18.81 -13.83
C GLY A 7 16.94 17.97 -12.61
N PHE A 8 17.04 18.51 -11.40
CA PHE A 8 16.66 17.80 -10.16
C PHE A 8 15.15 17.80 -9.94
N GLN A 9 14.48 18.95 -10.14
CA GLN A 9 13.03 19.06 -10.11
C GLN A 9 12.36 18.17 -11.16
N ASP A 10 12.95 18.06 -12.35
CA ASP A 10 12.46 17.21 -13.44
C ASP A 10 12.55 15.71 -13.10
N LYS A 11 13.57 15.29 -12.36
CA LYS A 11 13.74 13.90 -11.91
C LYS A 11 12.74 13.52 -10.80
N THR A 12 12.47 14.43 -9.87
CA THR A 12 11.51 14.19 -8.77
C THR A 12 10.08 14.15 -9.31
N ALA A 13 9.72 15.08 -10.19
CA ALA A 13 8.42 15.09 -10.87
C ALA A 13 8.19 13.84 -11.72
N LYS A 14 9.23 13.35 -12.43
CA LYS A 14 9.15 12.09 -13.18
C LYS A 14 8.93 10.89 -12.27
N GLY A 15 9.58 10.85 -11.10
CA GLY A 15 9.39 9.80 -10.11
C GLY A 15 7.95 9.74 -9.58
N GLU A 16 7.37 10.88 -9.23
CA GLU A 16 6.00 10.99 -8.76
C GLU A 16 4.98 10.60 -9.85
N LEU A 17 5.22 10.98 -11.09
CA LEU A 17 4.38 10.59 -12.23
C LEU A 17 4.41 9.08 -12.46
N VAL A 18 5.58 8.45 -12.37
CA VAL A 18 5.73 6.99 -12.54
C VAL A 18 4.96 6.25 -11.44
N VAL A 19 5.15 6.64 -10.18
CA VAL A 19 4.43 6.02 -9.04
C VAL A 19 2.92 6.22 -9.20
N GLY A 20 2.47 7.43 -9.52
CA GLY A 20 1.06 7.71 -9.77
C GLY A 20 0.47 6.88 -10.90
N SER A 21 1.22 6.70 -12.01
CA SER A 21 0.81 5.88 -13.15
C SER A 21 0.70 4.38 -12.77
N ILE A 22 1.63 3.87 -11.97
CA ILE A 22 1.59 2.48 -11.48
C ILE A 22 0.33 2.27 -10.63
N ILE A 23 0.06 3.18 -9.67
CA ILE A 23 -1.12 3.10 -8.80
C ILE A 23 -2.40 3.16 -9.64
N ALA A 24 -2.50 4.10 -10.58
CA ALA A 24 -3.65 4.23 -11.47
C ALA A 24 -3.86 2.97 -12.32
N THR A 25 -2.78 2.36 -12.81
CA THR A 25 -2.83 1.11 -13.58
C THR A 25 -3.35 -0.04 -12.73
N ILE A 26 -2.88 -0.19 -11.47
CA ILE A 26 -3.37 -1.22 -10.55
C ILE A 26 -4.87 -1.04 -10.29
N ILE A 27 -5.32 0.19 -10.04
CA ILE A 27 -6.74 0.50 -9.82
C ILE A 27 -7.56 0.16 -11.08
N ALA A 28 -7.07 0.51 -12.26
CA ALA A 28 -7.76 0.24 -13.52
C ALA A 28 -7.87 -1.28 -13.84
N ILE A 29 -6.89 -2.08 -13.39
CA ILE A 29 -6.89 -3.53 -13.56
C ILE A 29 -7.81 -4.24 -12.55
N THR A 30 -8.17 -3.59 -11.45
CA THR A 30 -8.96 -4.18 -10.35
C THR A 30 -10.24 -4.91 -10.81
N PRO A 31 -11.09 -4.36 -11.72
CA PRO A 31 -12.26 -5.06 -12.18
C PRO A 31 -11.93 -6.38 -12.91
N TYR A 32 -10.85 -6.40 -13.67
CA TYR A 32 -10.40 -7.63 -14.35
C TYR A 32 -9.88 -8.66 -13.36
N LEU A 33 -9.16 -8.22 -12.29
CA LEU A 33 -8.74 -9.11 -11.22
C LEU A 33 -9.93 -9.76 -10.53
N PHE A 34 -11.00 -9.00 -10.31
CA PHE A 34 -12.21 -9.57 -9.72
C PHE A 34 -12.86 -10.61 -10.64
N GLN A 35 -12.88 -10.41 -11.95
CA GLN A 35 -13.49 -11.33 -12.91
C GLN A 35 -12.67 -12.61 -13.16
N LEU A 36 -11.47 -12.76 -12.63
CA LEU A 36 -10.66 -13.98 -12.81
C LEU A 36 -11.34 -15.26 -12.31
N TRP A 37 -12.31 -15.16 -11.41
CA TRP A 37 -13.09 -16.31 -10.94
C TRP A 37 -13.93 -16.96 -12.05
N GLU A 38 -14.33 -16.22 -13.08
CA GLU A 38 -15.10 -16.77 -14.22
C GLU A 38 -14.29 -17.77 -15.05
N GLY A 39 -12.95 -17.65 -15.02
CA GLY A 39 -12.06 -18.60 -15.71
C GLY A 39 -11.81 -19.88 -14.93
N VAL A 40 -12.32 -20.00 -13.70
CA VAL A 40 -12.15 -21.18 -12.85
C VAL A 40 -13.28 -22.18 -13.10
N PRO A 41 -12.99 -23.49 -13.23
CA PRO A 41 -14.03 -24.48 -13.48
C PRO A 41 -15.01 -24.59 -12.31
N ASP A 42 -16.29 -24.74 -12.62
CA ASP A 42 -17.36 -24.99 -11.64
C ASP A 42 -17.37 -26.47 -11.21
N THR A 43 -16.26 -26.92 -10.70
CA THR A 43 -16.02 -28.28 -10.21
C THR A 43 -15.34 -28.26 -8.86
N LYS A 44 -15.44 -29.37 -8.14
CA LYS A 44 -14.79 -29.50 -6.82
C LYS A 44 -13.28 -29.61 -6.92
N THR A 45 -12.77 -30.05 -8.07
CA THR A 45 -11.34 -30.22 -8.35
C THR A 45 -10.92 -29.34 -9.52
N TRP A 46 -9.77 -28.72 -9.41
CA TRP A 46 -9.18 -27.92 -10.48
C TRP A 46 -7.73 -28.36 -10.74
N ASP A 47 -7.46 -28.69 -11.99
CA ASP A 47 -6.12 -29.01 -12.44
C ASP A 47 -5.38 -27.70 -12.75
N THR A 48 -4.45 -27.33 -11.87
CA THR A 48 -3.64 -26.11 -11.97
C THR A 48 -2.23 -26.44 -12.41
N PHE A 49 -1.50 -25.46 -12.92
CA PHE A 49 -0.07 -25.61 -13.23
C PHE A 49 0.77 -26.15 -12.05
N PHE A 50 0.35 -25.91 -10.82
CA PHE A 50 1.03 -26.36 -9.59
C PHE A 50 0.54 -27.71 -9.08
N GLY A 51 -0.47 -28.31 -9.69
CA GLY A 51 -1.07 -29.58 -9.30
C GLY A 51 -2.57 -29.56 -9.19
N LEU A 52 -3.14 -30.70 -8.85
CA LEU A 52 -4.57 -30.87 -8.66
C LEU A 52 -4.99 -30.23 -7.31
N TYR A 53 -5.79 -29.20 -7.39
CA TYR A 53 -6.40 -28.56 -6.21
C TYR A 53 -7.83 -29.08 -6.04
N SER A 54 -8.22 -29.42 -4.80
CA SER A 54 -9.58 -29.84 -4.46
C SER A 54 -10.07 -28.96 -3.31
N SER A 55 -11.23 -28.31 -3.51
CA SER A 55 -11.88 -27.56 -2.43
C SER A 55 -12.50 -28.53 -1.43
N ASN A 56 -12.25 -28.29 -0.15
CA ASN A 56 -12.75 -29.12 0.94
C ASN A 56 -14.04 -28.58 1.53
N TYR A 57 -14.13 -27.27 1.72
CA TYR A 57 -15.24 -26.59 2.36
C TYR A 57 -16.30 -26.10 1.36
N TYR A 58 -15.86 -25.45 0.28
CA TYR A 58 -16.78 -24.88 -0.72
C TYR A 58 -17.26 -25.96 -1.71
N ASP A 59 -18.49 -25.77 -2.20
CA ASP A 59 -19.10 -26.70 -3.17
C ASP A 59 -18.26 -26.84 -4.44
N THR A 60 -17.69 -25.72 -4.92
CA THR A 60 -16.83 -25.68 -6.11
C THR A 60 -15.64 -24.75 -5.89
N VAL A 61 -14.56 -24.99 -6.62
CA VAL A 61 -13.37 -24.12 -6.61
C VAL A 61 -13.73 -22.73 -7.14
N GLN A 62 -14.70 -22.62 -8.03
CA GLN A 62 -15.18 -21.35 -8.54
C GLN A 62 -15.78 -20.47 -7.43
N VAL A 63 -16.62 -21.04 -6.55
CA VAL A 63 -17.22 -20.33 -5.40
C VAL A 63 -16.14 -19.87 -4.42
N LEU A 64 -15.14 -20.72 -4.13
CA LEU A 64 -13.99 -20.33 -3.31
C LEU A 64 -13.27 -19.12 -3.91
N MET A 65 -12.93 -19.18 -5.21
CA MET A 65 -12.20 -18.09 -5.88
C MET A 65 -13.03 -16.80 -5.93
N TRP A 66 -14.33 -16.89 -6.20
CA TRP A 66 -15.22 -15.74 -6.14
C TRP A 66 -15.24 -15.10 -4.74
N THR A 67 -15.38 -15.90 -3.69
CA THR A 67 -15.37 -15.45 -2.30
C THR A 67 -14.04 -14.81 -1.93
N LEU A 68 -12.92 -15.43 -2.29
CA LEU A 68 -11.58 -14.98 -1.97
C LEU A 68 -11.24 -13.68 -2.72
N LEU A 69 -11.51 -13.60 -4.02
CA LEU A 69 -11.26 -12.39 -4.82
C LEU A 69 -12.15 -11.23 -4.37
N GLY A 70 -13.41 -11.51 -3.95
CA GLY A 70 -14.30 -10.52 -3.35
C GLY A 70 -13.77 -9.87 -2.08
N LYS A 71 -12.81 -10.51 -1.40
CA LYS A 71 -12.13 -9.98 -0.20
C LYS A 71 -10.75 -9.41 -0.49
N ILE A 72 -9.97 -10.07 -1.35
CA ILE A 72 -8.61 -9.63 -1.72
C ILE A 72 -8.64 -8.31 -2.50
N VAL A 73 -9.57 -8.15 -3.43
CA VAL A 73 -9.63 -6.96 -4.28
C VAL A 73 -9.88 -5.68 -3.46
N PRO A 74 -10.92 -5.59 -2.60
CA PRO A 74 -11.09 -4.43 -1.73
C PRO A 74 -9.93 -4.24 -0.76
N PHE A 75 -9.34 -5.32 -0.25
CA PHE A 75 -8.18 -5.26 0.62
C PHE A 75 -6.98 -4.59 -0.05
N ILE A 76 -6.67 -4.94 -1.30
CA ILE A 76 -5.61 -4.30 -2.08
C ILE A 76 -5.90 -2.80 -2.28
N LEU A 77 -7.15 -2.44 -2.61
CA LEU A 77 -7.55 -1.04 -2.78
C LEU A 77 -7.39 -0.22 -1.48
N LEU A 78 -7.77 -0.81 -0.35
CA LEU A 78 -7.59 -0.18 0.97
C LEU A 78 -6.12 0.01 1.32
N LEU A 79 -5.26 -0.97 1.03
CA LEU A 79 -3.81 -0.84 1.21
C LEU A 79 -3.23 0.26 0.32
N LEU A 80 -3.60 0.29 -0.96
CA LEU A 80 -3.17 1.35 -1.88
C LEU A 80 -3.59 2.73 -1.35
N TRP A 81 -4.84 2.84 -0.91
CA TRP A 81 -5.33 4.09 -0.34
C TRP A 81 -4.57 4.48 0.92
N MET A 82 -4.36 3.55 1.84
CA MET A 82 -3.60 3.79 3.06
C MET A 82 -2.17 4.26 2.78
N PHE A 83 -1.48 3.67 1.80
CA PHE A 83 -0.12 4.08 1.45
C PHE A 83 -0.05 5.39 0.68
N THR A 84 -1.10 5.74 -0.08
CA THR A 84 -1.16 6.98 -0.87
C THR A 84 -1.69 8.17 -0.06
N CYS A 85 -2.53 7.93 0.96
CA CYS A 85 -3.16 8.98 1.75
C CYS A 85 -2.14 9.68 2.66
N ARG A 86 -2.00 11.02 2.51
CA ARG A 86 -1.12 11.86 3.33
C ARG A 86 -1.83 12.49 4.55
N HIS A 87 -3.16 12.39 4.62
CA HIS A 87 -3.95 13.01 5.69
C HIS A 87 -3.90 12.18 6.98
N TRP A 88 -4.04 12.85 8.12
CA TRP A 88 -3.99 12.23 9.44
C TRP A 88 -5.06 11.13 9.67
N TRP A 89 -6.18 11.21 8.99
CA TRP A 89 -7.29 10.24 9.11
C TRP A 89 -7.01 8.88 8.45
N TYR A 90 -5.85 8.67 7.82
CA TYR A 90 -5.49 7.34 7.29
C TYR A 90 -5.55 6.22 8.35
N HIS A 91 -5.43 6.58 9.63
CA HIS A 91 -5.60 5.62 10.73
C HIS A 91 -6.97 4.94 10.73
N ALA A 92 -8.02 5.61 10.25
CA ALA A 92 -9.36 5.04 10.12
C ALA A 92 -9.42 3.87 9.13
N LEU A 93 -8.51 3.82 8.14
CA LEU A 93 -8.43 2.73 7.17
C LEU A 93 -7.95 1.41 7.78
N ILE A 94 -7.32 1.45 8.96
CA ILE A 94 -6.86 0.24 9.66
C ILE A 94 -8.04 -0.66 10.04
N VAL A 95 -9.17 -0.08 10.40
CA VAL A 95 -10.36 -0.83 10.80
C VAL A 95 -10.87 -1.74 9.66
N PRO A 96 -11.19 -1.22 8.46
CA PRO A 96 -11.58 -2.09 7.34
C PRO A 96 -10.45 -3.00 6.86
N ILE A 97 -9.18 -2.59 6.92
CA ILE A 97 -8.05 -3.46 6.60
C ILE A 97 -8.00 -4.66 7.54
N ALA A 98 -8.14 -4.44 8.85
CA ALA A 98 -8.21 -5.51 9.83
C ALA A 98 -9.40 -6.44 9.58
N MET A 99 -10.57 -5.88 9.25
CA MET A 99 -11.78 -6.65 8.94
C MET A 99 -11.58 -7.53 7.70
N TYR A 100 -11.02 -7.01 6.60
CA TYR A 100 -10.74 -7.82 5.41
C TYR A 100 -9.62 -8.84 5.64
N THR A 101 -8.61 -8.52 6.45
CA THR A 101 -7.60 -9.48 6.87
C THR A 101 -8.24 -10.67 7.58
N PHE A 102 -9.15 -10.39 8.51
CA PHE A 102 -9.92 -11.43 9.20
C PHE A 102 -10.69 -12.32 8.21
N GLN A 103 -11.48 -11.71 7.36
CA GLN A 103 -12.31 -12.44 6.38
C GLN A 103 -11.48 -13.28 5.40
N ILE A 104 -10.28 -12.83 5.01
CA ILE A 104 -9.38 -13.63 4.17
C ILE A 104 -8.83 -14.82 4.94
N VAL A 105 -8.43 -14.61 6.21
CA VAL A 105 -7.93 -15.69 7.07
C VAL A 105 -9.03 -16.72 7.32
N GLU A 106 -10.27 -16.27 7.56
CA GLU A 106 -11.44 -17.14 7.75
C GLU A 106 -11.66 -18.03 6.52
N VAL A 107 -11.73 -17.46 5.31
CA VAL A 107 -11.89 -18.23 4.08
C VAL A 107 -10.77 -19.27 3.88
N ILE A 108 -9.52 -18.91 4.19
CA ILE A 108 -8.39 -19.82 4.08
C ILE A 108 -8.47 -20.91 5.16
N ASN A 109 -8.88 -20.55 6.37
CA ASN A 109 -9.03 -21.51 7.46
C ASN A 109 -10.14 -22.52 7.18
N ASP A 110 -11.30 -22.08 6.71
CA ASP A 110 -12.42 -22.93 6.32
C ASP A 110 -11.97 -23.98 5.29
N GLU A 111 -11.14 -23.58 4.34
CA GLU A 111 -10.65 -24.44 3.29
C GLU A 111 -9.57 -25.44 3.77
N VAL A 112 -8.69 -25.04 4.70
CA VAL A 112 -7.51 -25.82 5.12
C VAL A 112 -7.80 -26.71 6.32
N VAL A 113 -8.48 -26.17 7.34
CA VAL A 113 -8.54 -26.83 8.67
C VAL A 113 -9.85 -27.59 8.89
N PHE A 114 -10.93 -27.22 8.20
CA PHE A 114 -12.24 -27.89 8.30
C PHE A 114 -12.79 -28.02 9.73
N THR A 115 -12.32 -27.22 10.68
CA THR A 115 -12.71 -27.27 12.09
C THR A 115 -13.06 -25.90 12.59
N GLU A 116 -14.20 -25.85 13.25
CA GLU A 116 -14.72 -24.81 14.14
C GLU A 116 -14.41 -23.35 13.78
N GLU A 117 -15.39 -22.51 13.98
CA GLU A 117 -15.34 -21.05 13.74
C GLU A 117 -14.03 -20.46 14.26
N VAL A 118 -13.31 -19.71 13.41
CA VAL A 118 -12.10 -19.00 13.82
C VAL A 118 -12.51 -17.96 14.87
N ASP A 119 -12.26 -18.27 16.12
CA ASP A 119 -12.48 -17.33 17.21
C ASP A 119 -11.73 -16.02 16.90
N PHE A 120 -12.40 -14.90 17.08
CA PHE A 120 -11.79 -13.56 16.95
C PHE A 120 -10.48 -13.43 17.73
N LEU A 121 -10.30 -14.21 18.80
CA LEU A 121 -9.05 -14.31 19.57
C LEU A 121 -7.86 -14.83 18.75
N PHE A 122 -8.09 -15.72 17.77
CA PHE A 122 -7.04 -16.21 16.88
C PHE A 122 -6.53 -15.12 15.92
N LEU A 123 -7.35 -14.10 15.68
CA LEU A 123 -6.98 -12.98 14.84
C LEU A 123 -6.03 -12.00 15.53
N LEU A 124 -6.09 -11.88 16.86
CA LEU A 124 -5.25 -10.96 17.62
C LEU A 124 -3.75 -11.07 17.31
N PRO A 125 -3.13 -12.28 17.32
CA PRO A 125 -1.71 -12.41 16.98
C PRO A 125 -1.43 -12.04 15.51
N ILE A 126 -2.33 -12.32 14.57
CA ILE A 126 -2.18 -11.97 13.16
C ILE A 126 -2.24 -10.45 13.01
N LEU A 127 -3.21 -9.78 13.63
CA LEU A 127 -3.31 -8.32 13.60
C LEU A 127 -2.14 -7.65 14.33
N ALA A 128 -1.62 -8.26 15.40
CA ALA A 128 -0.45 -7.76 16.12
C ALA A 128 0.82 -7.74 15.25
N VAL A 129 0.89 -8.56 14.21
CA VAL A 129 1.98 -8.55 13.22
C VAL A 129 1.64 -7.66 12.03
N VAL A 130 0.44 -7.75 11.49
CA VAL A 130 0.02 -7.04 10.27
C VAL A 130 -0.02 -5.52 10.49
N ILE A 131 -0.64 -5.06 11.58
CA ILE A 131 -0.79 -3.62 11.84
C ILE A 131 0.56 -2.92 12.00
N PRO A 132 1.49 -3.37 12.87
CA PRO A 132 2.80 -2.75 12.98
C PRO A 132 3.60 -2.83 11.68
N SER A 133 3.50 -3.93 10.92
CA SER A 133 4.19 -4.07 9.63
C SER A 133 3.73 -3.02 8.63
N ILE A 134 2.43 -2.75 8.53
CA ILE A 134 1.86 -1.70 7.67
C ILE A 134 2.39 -0.33 8.10
N TYR A 135 2.43 -0.04 9.42
CA TYR A 135 2.97 1.22 9.92
C TYR A 135 4.47 1.38 9.65
N LEU A 136 5.25 0.31 9.80
CA LEU A 136 6.69 0.34 9.50
C LEU A 136 6.96 0.60 8.01
N ILE A 137 6.25 -0.09 7.12
CA ILE A 137 6.37 0.13 5.67
C ILE A 137 6.01 1.58 5.32
N ARG A 138 4.91 2.07 5.88
CA ARG A 138 4.47 3.46 5.68
C ARG A 138 5.51 4.45 6.20
N ALA A 139 6.03 4.25 7.42
CA ALA A 139 7.05 5.12 8.01
C ALA A 139 8.31 5.17 7.15
N GLN A 140 8.76 4.03 6.60
CA GLN A 140 9.92 3.96 5.70
C GLN A 140 9.66 4.73 4.40
N MET A 141 8.48 4.61 3.81
CA MET A 141 8.11 5.34 2.60
C MET A 141 8.12 6.86 2.83
N PHE A 142 7.50 7.33 3.92
CA PHE A 142 7.42 8.76 4.21
C PHE A 142 8.75 9.35 4.70
N ASN A 143 9.55 8.61 5.48
CA ASN A 143 10.89 9.05 5.89
C ASN A 143 11.82 9.27 4.69
N LYS A 144 11.69 8.44 3.66
CA LYS A 144 12.49 8.60 2.44
C LYS A 144 12.13 9.90 1.70
N ILE A 145 10.85 10.28 1.69
CA ILE A 145 10.38 11.53 1.06
C ILE A 145 10.79 12.73 1.92
N THR A 146 10.59 12.67 3.23
CA THR A 146 10.92 13.78 4.16
C THR A 146 12.42 14.07 4.22
N ASN A 147 13.28 13.06 4.07
CA ASN A 147 14.74 13.28 4.02
C ASN A 147 15.17 14.04 2.75
N VAL A 148 14.46 13.84 1.63
CA VAL A 148 14.71 14.61 0.40
C VAL A 148 14.28 16.08 0.59
N ASP A 149 13.12 16.31 1.22
CA ASP A 149 12.60 17.66 1.48
C ASP A 149 13.49 18.42 2.48
N LYS A 150 13.98 17.75 3.55
CA LYS A 150 14.94 18.35 4.49
C LYS A 150 16.26 18.71 3.84
N SER A 151 16.77 17.88 2.95
CA SER A 151 17.98 18.19 2.19
C SER A 151 17.81 19.44 1.33
N MET A 152 16.62 19.72 0.82
CA MET A 152 16.32 20.96 0.07
C MET A 152 16.26 22.19 0.99
N GLU A 153 15.63 22.08 2.18
CA GLU A 153 15.58 23.16 3.16
C GLU A 153 16.98 23.50 3.72
N GLU A 154 17.81 22.48 3.97
CA GLU A 154 19.20 22.67 4.39
C GLU A 154 20.02 23.37 3.30
N LEU A 155 19.87 22.99 2.05
CA LEU A 155 20.50 23.67 0.90
C LEU A 155 20.00 25.11 0.74
N GLU A 156 18.71 25.37 0.92
CA GLU A 156 18.17 26.72 0.90
C GLU A 156 18.67 27.57 2.08
N ALA A 157 18.86 26.96 3.24
CA ALA A 157 19.42 27.65 4.41
C ALA A 157 20.92 27.96 4.23
N GLU A 158 21.67 27.11 3.55
CA GLU A 158 23.07 27.32 3.19
C GLU A 158 23.24 28.44 2.12
N PHE A 159 22.30 28.51 1.18
CA PHE A 159 22.28 29.57 0.14
C PHE A 159 21.67 30.88 0.60
N LYS A 160 20.96 30.93 1.73
CA LYS A 160 20.58 32.18 2.39
C LYS A 160 21.83 32.77 3.05
N ILE A 161 22.49 33.68 2.35
CA ILE A 161 23.55 34.53 2.89
C ILE A 161 22.96 35.30 4.08
N LYS A 162 23.15 34.78 5.29
CA LYS A 162 22.85 35.53 6.50
C LYS A 162 23.92 36.62 6.63
N PRO A 163 23.54 37.90 6.66
CA PRO A 163 24.51 38.95 6.95
C PRO A 163 25.13 38.67 8.31
N LYS A 164 26.43 38.38 8.31
CA LYS A 164 27.18 37.90 9.50
C LYS A 164 27.31 38.95 10.60
N SER A 165 26.91 40.21 10.38
CA SER A 165 27.00 41.28 11.35
C SER A 165 26.03 42.42 11.03
N PHE A 166 25.61 43.13 12.08
CA PHE A 166 24.83 44.38 11.98
C PHE A 166 25.49 45.44 11.05
N MET A 167 26.84 45.44 11.00
CA MET A 167 27.62 46.30 10.09
C MET A 167 27.55 45.85 8.63
N GLY A 168 27.33 44.56 8.34
CA GLY A 168 27.14 44.05 6.96
C GLY A 168 25.85 44.54 6.34
N LYS A 169 24.79 44.76 7.13
CA LYS A 169 23.51 45.31 6.67
C LYS A 169 23.61 46.78 6.26
N LEU A 170 24.49 47.57 6.86
CA LEU A 170 24.69 48.94 6.55
C LEU A 170 25.50 49.17 5.26
N ASN A 171 26.37 48.23 4.92
CA ASN A 171 27.19 48.31 3.72
C ASN A 171 26.44 47.87 2.43
N ASP A 172 25.33 47.18 2.58
CA ASP A 172 24.46 46.83 1.43
C ASP A 172 23.46 47.96 1.06
N TYR A 173 23.39 49.03 1.86
CA TYR A 173 22.53 50.17 1.63
C TYR A 173 23.27 51.45 1.15
N PHE A 174 24.59 51.41 1.06
CA PHE A 174 25.44 52.47 0.53
C PHE A 174 26.36 51.90 -0.57
#